data_436fd720067f560c7d0ce955d2d35a60
#
_entry.id   436fd720067f560c7d0ce955d2d35a60
#
_cell.length_a   1.000
_cell.length_b   1.000
_cell.length_c   1.000
_cell.angle_alpha   90.00
_cell.angle_beta   90.00
_cell.angle_gamma   90.00
#
_symmetry.space_group_name_H-M   'P 1'
#
loop_
_entity.id
_entity.type
_entity.pdbx_description
1 polymer ?
#
loop_
_entity_poly.entity_id
_entity_poly.type
_entity_poly.pdbx_seq_one_letter_code
_entity_poly.pdbx_strand_id
1 'polypeptide(L)'
;WMRRQPQARAHKAKYRIDAFYKLEEKAAAMRDDSKVSMEIKAQYIGNKIFVMKALSKAFPGKVITKDFYYTFARYEKLGIVGDNGTGKSTFIKMLLGKVAPDSGTIEVGETVKWGYYSQDGLSFNEQMKVIDVVKNIAEVIPVAGKMLTASQFLQHFLFTPEKQHSYVYKLS
;
A
#
# COMPACT_ATOMS: atom_id res chain seq x y z
N TRP A 1 12.82 2.51 -37.59
CA TRP A 1 13.00 3.30 -38.81
C TRP A 1 14.19 4.26 -38.68
N MET A 2 14.32 5.03 -37.63
CA MET A 2 15.43 5.96 -37.38
C MET A 2 16.82 5.29 -37.32
N ARG A 3 16.89 4.08 -36.82
CA ARG A 3 18.15 3.30 -36.65
C ARG A 3 18.60 2.60 -37.92
N ARG A 4 17.77 2.50 -38.99
CA ARG A 4 18.14 1.90 -40.27
C ARG A 4 18.70 2.97 -41.19
N GLN A 5 19.82 2.66 -41.86
CA GLN A 5 20.33 3.53 -42.90
C GLN A 5 19.41 3.49 -44.14
N PRO A 6 19.19 4.63 -44.82
CA PRO A 6 18.47 4.65 -46.10
C PRO A 6 19.24 3.86 -47.14
N GLN A 7 18.50 3.23 -48.06
CA GLN A 7 19.15 2.61 -49.24
C GLN A 7 19.86 3.67 -50.10
N ALA A 8 20.88 3.26 -50.86
CA ALA A 8 21.69 4.15 -51.66
C ALA A 8 20.82 5.17 -52.43
N ARG A 9 21.20 6.46 -52.37
CA ARG A 9 20.52 7.62 -52.98
C ARG A 9 19.18 8.05 -52.35
N ALA A 10 18.75 7.48 -51.23
CA ALA A 10 17.55 7.94 -50.53
C ALA A 10 17.92 8.75 -49.28
N HIS A 11 17.33 9.94 -49.12
CA HIS A 11 17.47 10.78 -47.92
C HIS A 11 16.26 10.60 -47.03
N LYS A 12 16.48 10.54 -45.72
CA LYS A 12 15.37 10.56 -44.74
C LYS A 12 14.68 11.91 -44.81
N ALA A 13 13.36 11.92 -44.96
CA ALA A 13 12.60 13.15 -45.00
C ALA A 13 12.77 13.95 -43.69
N LYS A 14 13.26 15.19 -43.78
CA LYS A 14 13.59 16.06 -42.64
C LYS A 14 12.41 16.20 -41.66
N TYR A 15 11.18 16.39 -42.18
CA TYR A 15 10.00 16.52 -41.33
C TYR A 15 9.74 15.28 -40.44
N ARG A 16 10.08 14.06 -40.90
CA ARG A 16 9.95 12.83 -40.11
C ARG A 16 11.01 12.73 -39.02
N ILE A 17 12.18 13.27 -39.30
CA ILE A 17 13.26 13.35 -38.30
C ILE A 17 12.85 14.34 -37.19
N ASP A 18 12.39 15.51 -37.58
CA ASP A 18 11.94 16.55 -36.65
C ASP A 18 10.72 16.10 -35.81
N ALA A 19 9.78 15.38 -36.45
CA ALA A 19 8.63 14.81 -35.76
C ALA A 19 9.05 13.73 -34.74
N PHE A 20 10.05 12.89 -35.08
CA PHE A 20 10.58 11.90 -34.15
C PHE A 20 11.23 12.56 -32.92
N TYR A 21 12.08 13.55 -33.09
CA TYR A 21 12.70 14.25 -31.97
C TYR A 21 11.66 14.98 -31.09
N LYS A 22 10.63 15.59 -31.69
CA LYS A 22 9.52 16.17 -30.93
C LYS A 22 8.73 15.13 -30.13
N LEU A 23 8.55 13.93 -30.66
CA LEU A 23 7.90 12.83 -29.93
C LEU A 23 8.80 12.27 -28.84
N GLU A 24 10.10 12.16 -29.08
CA GLU A 24 11.09 11.72 -28.10
C GLU A 24 11.18 12.71 -26.92
N GLU A 25 11.21 14.01 -27.22
CA GLU A 25 11.17 15.06 -26.20
C GLU A 25 9.86 15.04 -25.38
N LYS A 26 8.71 14.87 -26.04
CA LYS A 26 7.43 14.68 -25.36
C LYS A 26 7.39 13.41 -24.51
N ALA A 27 7.96 12.31 -25.00
CA ALA A 27 8.04 11.05 -24.25
C ALA A 27 9.01 11.15 -23.06
N ALA A 28 10.11 11.90 -23.21
CA ALA A 28 11.03 12.19 -22.10
C ALA A 28 10.37 13.09 -21.04
N ALA A 29 9.62 14.10 -21.46
CA ALA A 29 8.86 14.96 -20.55
C ALA A 29 7.68 14.23 -19.87
N MET A 30 7.15 13.17 -20.48
CA MET A 30 6.13 12.31 -19.89
C MET A 30 6.69 11.22 -18.97
N ARG A 31 7.98 10.93 -19.01
CA ARG A 31 8.66 10.09 -18.02
C ARG A 31 8.96 10.94 -16.80
N ASP A 32 7.91 11.24 -16.04
CA ASP A 32 8.08 11.71 -14.68
C ASP A 32 8.52 10.49 -13.84
N ASP A 33 9.85 10.29 -13.77
CA ASP A 33 10.48 9.31 -12.87
C ASP A 33 10.39 9.78 -11.41
N SER A 34 9.32 10.51 -11.04
CA SER A 34 9.06 10.89 -9.67
C SER A 34 8.88 9.62 -8.83
N LYS A 35 9.98 9.23 -8.17
CA LYS A 35 9.98 8.10 -7.24
C LYS A 35 9.26 8.53 -5.98
N VAL A 36 8.26 7.77 -5.56
CA VAL A 36 7.67 7.90 -4.25
C VAL A 36 8.74 7.52 -3.24
N SER A 37 9.32 8.49 -2.55
CA SER A 37 10.19 8.27 -1.41
C SER A 37 9.44 8.66 -0.14
N MET A 38 9.24 7.73 0.75
CA MET A 38 8.60 7.96 2.04
C MET A 38 9.55 7.55 3.16
N GLU A 39 10.15 8.53 3.84
CA GLU A 39 10.87 8.29 5.08
C GLU A 39 9.86 8.22 6.22
N ILE A 40 9.58 7.03 6.68
CA ILE A 40 8.78 6.80 7.89
C ILE A 40 9.73 6.73 9.07
N LYS A 41 9.76 7.78 9.89
CA LYS A 41 10.37 7.68 11.22
C LYS A 41 9.44 6.81 12.06
N ALA A 42 9.90 5.61 12.40
CA ALA A 42 9.17 4.73 13.29
C ALA A 42 8.96 5.45 14.62
N GLN A 43 7.71 5.57 15.05
CA GLN A 43 7.38 5.99 16.41
C GLN A 43 7.98 4.97 17.39
N TYR A 44 8.30 5.41 18.60
CA TYR A 44 8.78 4.53 19.65
C TYR A 44 7.78 3.38 19.84
N ILE A 45 8.23 2.17 19.54
CA ILE A 45 7.49 0.93 19.77
C ILE A 45 8.09 0.31 21.03
N GLY A 46 7.27 0.08 22.04
CA GLY A 46 7.70 -0.59 23.27
C GLY A 46 8.26 -2.00 23.00
N ASN A 47 8.92 -2.60 23.97
CA ASN A 47 9.55 -3.92 23.81
C ASN A 47 8.54 -5.06 23.57
N LYS A 48 7.30 -4.93 24.07
CA LYS A 48 6.21 -5.90 23.82
C LYS A 48 5.42 -5.45 22.61
N ILE A 49 5.47 -6.22 21.53
CA ILE A 49 4.68 -5.99 20.31
C ILE A 49 3.42 -6.84 20.37
N PHE A 50 3.59 -8.14 20.26
CA PHE A 50 2.54 -9.15 20.44
C PHE A 50 3.09 -10.33 21.18
N VAL A 51 2.29 -10.86 22.08
CA VAL A 51 2.56 -12.14 22.73
C VAL A 51 1.31 -12.99 22.65
N MET A 52 1.41 -14.12 22.01
CA MET A 52 0.35 -15.12 21.94
C MET A 52 0.70 -16.27 22.85
N LYS A 53 -0.25 -16.67 23.71
CA LYS A 53 -0.08 -17.75 24.69
C LYS A 53 -1.21 -18.75 24.52
N ALA A 54 -0.88 -20.02 24.23
CA ALA A 54 -1.82 -21.13 24.09
C ALA A 54 -3.01 -20.83 23.18
N LEU A 55 -2.78 -20.04 22.11
CA LEU A 55 -3.83 -19.57 21.23
C LEU A 55 -4.43 -20.72 20.44
N SER A 56 -5.71 -20.96 20.64
CA SER A 56 -6.45 -22.02 19.92
C SER A 56 -7.70 -21.44 19.27
N LYS A 57 -7.98 -21.87 18.04
CA LYS A 57 -9.18 -21.56 17.29
C LYS A 57 -9.54 -22.68 16.35
N ALA A 58 -10.78 -23.11 16.41
CA ALA A 58 -11.35 -24.10 15.50
C ALA A 58 -12.73 -23.65 15.00
N PHE A 59 -13.11 -24.12 13.86
CA PHE A 59 -14.47 -24.08 13.32
C PHE A 59 -14.93 -25.52 13.06
N PRO A 60 -16.23 -25.77 12.88
CA PRO A 60 -16.71 -27.11 12.55
C PRO A 60 -15.90 -27.73 11.40
N GLY A 61 -15.24 -28.86 11.67
CA GLY A 61 -14.40 -29.57 10.70
C GLY A 61 -13.02 -28.97 10.41
N LYS A 62 -12.62 -27.86 11.09
CA LYS A 62 -11.35 -27.21 10.78
C LYS A 62 -10.67 -26.55 11.97
N VAL A 63 -9.45 -26.98 12.27
CA VAL A 63 -8.56 -26.34 13.25
C VAL A 63 -7.72 -25.28 12.55
N ILE A 64 -7.75 -24.05 13.08
CA ILE A 64 -6.94 -22.93 12.58
C ILE A 64 -5.60 -22.88 13.31
N THR A 65 -5.66 -22.90 14.65
CA THR A 65 -4.50 -22.98 15.54
C THR A 65 -4.84 -23.86 16.73
N LYS A 66 -3.82 -24.52 17.28
CA LYS A 66 -3.94 -25.32 18.50
C LYS A 66 -2.71 -25.06 19.36
N ASP A 67 -2.94 -24.62 20.58
CA ASP A 67 -1.90 -24.32 21.58
C ASP A 67 -0.71 -23.54 21.01
N PHE A 68 -1.01 -22.51 20.22
CA PHE A 68 0.00 -21.76 19.49
C PHE A 68 0.61 -20.67 20.39
N TYR A 69 1.92 -20.65 20.45
CA TYR A 69 2.71 -19.68 21.19
C TYR A 69 3.60 -18.93 20.23
N TYR A 70 3.59 -17.60 20.30
CA TYR A 70 4.50 -16.80 19.53
C TYR A 70 4.66 -15.40 20.14
N THR A 71 5.87 -14.88 20.08
CA THR A 71 6.20 -13.50 20.49
C THR A 71 6.83 -12.78 19.31
N PHE A 72 6.15 -11.74 18.82
CA PHE A 72 6.70 -10.90 17.76
C PHE A 72 7.83 -10.03 18.25
N ALA A 73 8.97 -10.10 17.59
CA ALA A 73 10.08 -9.21 17.80
C ALA A 73 9.89 -7.88 17.07
N ARG A 74 10.56 -6.85 17.54
CA ARG A 74 10.56 -5.55 16.88
C ARG A 74 11.20 -5.65 15.49
N TYR A 75 10.55 -5.04 14.49
CA TYR A 75 10.95 -5.07 13.08
C TYR A 75 10.91 -6.45 12.41
N GLU A 76 10.30 -7.41 13.04
CA GLU A 76 10.11 -8.73 12.47
C GLU A 76 9.19 -8.69 11.25
N LYS A 77 9.52 -9.50 10.26
CA LYS A 77 8.70 -9.76 9.06
C LYS A 77 8.30 -11.21 9.05
N LEU A 78 7.03 -11.48 9.25
CA LEU A 78 6.48 -12.83 9.28
C LEU A 78 5.66 -13.11 8.02
N GLY A 79 5.94 -14.24 7.36
CA GLY A 79 5.14 -14.78 6.26
C GLY A 79 4.24 -15.91 6.73
N ILE A 80 2.94 -15.84 6.43
CA ILE A 80 1.98 -16.93 6.68
C ILE A 80 1.66 -17.60 5.34
N VAL A 81 2.09 -18.84 5.18
CA VAL A 81 1.98 -19.62 3.95
C VAL A 81 1.02 -20.79 4.14
N GLY A 82 0.32 -21.18 3.10
CA GLY A 82 -0.62 -22.32 3.09
C GLY A 82 -1.66 -22.17 1.99
N ASP A 83 -2.39 -23.25 1.71
CA ASP A 83 -3.42 -23.31 0.68
C ASP A 83 -4.61 -22.37 0.95
N ASN A 84 -5.43 -22.17 -0.08
CA ASN A 84 -6.64 -21.37 0.08
C ASN A 84 -7.60 -22.04 1.07
N GLY A 85 -8.20 -21.21 1.91
CA GLY A 85 -9.12 -21.70 2.92
C GLY A 85 -8.45 -22.26 4.19
N THR A 86 -7.13 -22.37 4.32
CA THR A 86 -6.46 -22.92 5.53
C THR A 86 -6.67 -22.10 6.80
N GLY A 87 -7.14 -20.85 6.70
CA GLY A 87 -7.44 -20.01 7.87
C GLY A 87 -6.47 -18.86 8.07
N LYS A 88 -5.58 -18.57 7.10
CA LYS A 88 -4.64 -17.45 7.15
C LYS A 88 -5.30 -16.12 7.51
N SER A 89 -6.37 -15.78 6.78
CA SER A 89 -7.12 -14.55 7.04
C SER A 89 -7.83 -14.54 8.40
N THR A 90 -8.28 -15.70 8.86
CA THR A 90 -8.87 -15.84 10.20
C THR A 90 -7.83 -15.60 11.28
N PHE A 91 -6.63 -16.13 11.11
CA PHE A 91 -5.53 -15.91 12.04
C PHE A 91 -5.19 -14.41 12.13
N ILE A 92 -5.07 -13.72 10.99
CA ILE A 92 -4.86 -12.26 10.97
C ILE A 92 -6.03 -11.52 11.66
N LYS A 93 -7.28 -11.92 11.41
CA LYS A 93 -8.46 -11.32 12.06
C LYS A 93 -8.46 -11.54 13.58
N MET A 94 -7.92 -12.66 14.08
CA MET A 94 -7.72 -12.86 15.51
C MET A 94 -6.70 -11.88 16.10
N LEU A 95 -5.57 -11.67 15.42
CA LEU A 95 -4.56 -10.70 15.84
C LEU A 95 -5.13 -9.27 15.91
N LEU A 96 -6.03 -8.93 14.99
CA LEU A 96 -6.73 -7.64 14.95
C LEU A 96 -7.87 -7.52 15.97
N GLY A 97 -8.14 -8.57 16.75
CA GLY A 97 -9.27 -8.60 17.67
C GLY A 97 -10.65 -8.68 17.01
N LYS A 98 -10.72 -8.91 15.68
CA LYS A 98 -11.99 -9.04 14.95
C LYS A 98 -12.64 -10.41 15.10
N VAL A 99 -11.88 -11.42 15.47
CA VAL A 99 -12.33 -12.79 15.76
C VAL A 99 -11.75 -13.18 17.10
N ALA A 100 -12.59 -13.59 18.04
CA ALA A 100 -12.13 -14.08 19.33
C ALA A 100 -11.52 -15.49 19.20
N PRO A 101 -10.41 -15.79 19.88
CA PRO A 101 -9.91 -17.15 20.02
C PRO A 101 -10.89 -17.97 20.89
N ASP A 102 -10.83 -19.30 20.75
CA ASP A 102 -11.61 -20.20 21.60
C ASP A 102 -10.93 -20.40 22.96
N SER A 103 -9.59 -20.36 22.96
CA SER A 103 -8.79 -20.35 24.19
C SER A 103 -7.45 -19.65 23.95
N GLY A 104 -6.74 -19.35 25.03
CA GLY A 104 -5.49 -18.62 25.02
C GLY A 104 -5.68 -17.10 25.02
N THR A 105 -4.56 -16.38 24.94
CA THR A 105 -4.54 -14.92 25.03
C THR A 105 -3.66 -14.30 23.96
N ILE A 106 -4.05 -13.11 23.53
CA ILE A 106 -3.25 -12.24 22.68
C ILE A 106 -3.02 -10.94 23.45
N GLU A 107 -1.79 -10.71 23.86
CA GLU A 107 -1.37 -9.47 24.48
C GLU A 107 -0.79 -8.56 23.40
N VAL A 108 -1.33 -7.34 23.28
CA VAL A 108 -0.87 -6.33 22.31
C VAL A 108 -0.24 -5.19 23.08
N GLY A 109 0.93 -4.73 22.65
CA GLY A 109 1.59 -3.57 23.27
C GLY A 109 0.76 -2.30 23.09
N GLU A 110 0.66 -1.47 24.11
CA GLU A 110 -0.16 -0.23 24.13
C GLU A 110 0.21 0.76 23.00
N THR A 111 1.45 0.73 22.55
CA THR A 111 1.95 1.63 21.49
C THR A 111 1.78 1.06 20.08
N VAL A 112 1.24 -0.15 19.94
CA VAL A 112 1.05 -0.81 18.65
C VAL A 112 -0.13 -0.21 17.92
N LYS A 113 0.12 0.32 16.72
CA LYS A 113 -0.91 0.79 15.79
C LYS A 113 -1.01 -0.15 14.61
N TRP A 114 -2.22 -0.56 14.29
CA TRP A 114 -2.49 -1.47 13.19
C TRP A 114 -2.69 -0.75 11.87
N GLY A 115 -1.99 -1.21 10.84
CA GLY A 115 -2.37 -0.99 9.47
C GLY A 115 -2.79 -2.34 8.86
N TYR A 116 -4.02 -2.46 8.43
CA TYR A 116 -4.54 -3.69 7.84
C TYR A 116 -4.96 -3.45 6.40
N TYR A 117 -4.32 -4.17 5.48
CA TYR A 117 -4.72 -4.23 4.09
C TYR A 117 -5.33 -5.60 3.79
N SER A 118 -6.62 -5.65 3.49
CA SER A 118 -7.32 -6.90 3.19
C SER A 118 -7.15 -7.30 1.73
N GLN A 119 -7.42 -8.58 1.43
CA GLN A 119 -7.41 -9.08 0.06
C GLN A 119 -8.50 -8.40 -0.80
N ASP A 120 -9.61 -8.03 -0.17
CA ASP A 120 -10.72 -7.32 -0.83
C ASP A 120 -10.40 -5.83 -1.09
N GLY A 121 -9.19 -5.39 -0.69
CA GLY A 121 -8.77 -4.00 -0.79
C GLY A 121 -9.43 -3.11 0.26
N LEU A 122 -9.36 -1.83 0.03
CA LEU A 122 -10.05 -0.82 0.82
C LEU A 122 -11.34 -0.44 0.07
N SER A 123 -12.49 -0.58 0.73
CA SER A 123 -13.76 -0.10 0.19
C SER A 123 -13.87 1.39 0.47
N PHE A 124 -14.03 2.18 -0.57
CA PHE A 124 -14.28 3.60 -0.49
C PHE A 124 -15.68 3.91 -1.02
N ASN A 125 -16.27 4.99 -0.55
CA ASN A 125 -17.44 5.54 -1.20
C ASN A 125 -17.00 6.14 -2.54
N GLU A 126 -17.37 5.50 -3.64
CA GLU A 126 -16.97 5.89 -4.99
C GLU A 126 -17.46 7.29 -5.39
N GLN A 127 -18.51 7.80 -4.74
CA GLN A 127 -19.06 9.13 -4.95
C GLN A 127 -18.30 10.23 -4.20
N MET A 128 -17.28 9.88 -3.42
CA MET A 128 -16.40 10.84 -2.76
C MET A 128 -15.26 11.27 -3.66
N LYS A 129 -14.74 12.47 -3.44
CA LYS A 129 -13.48 12.90 -4.05
C LYS A 129 -12.31 12.25 -3.32
N VAL A 130 -11.22 11.99 -4.04
CA VAL A 130 -10.01 11.36 -3.48
C VAL A 130 -9.49 12.10 -2.26
N ILE A 131 -9.46 13.43 -2.32
CA ILE A 131 -9.00 14.26 -1.21
C ILE A 131 -9.91 14.13 0.02
N ASP A 132 -11.20 13.97 -0.16
CA ASP A 132 -12.16 13.87 0.94
C ASP A 132 -12.04 12.51 1.64
N VAL A 133 -11.71 11.44 0.90
CA VAL A 133 -11.40 10.13 1.48
C VAL A 133 -10.23 10.24 2.46
N VAL A 134 -9.17 10.95 2.09
CA VAL A 134 -8.00 11.13 2.95
C VAL A 134 -8.33 12.04 4.13
N LYS A 135 -9.06 13.14 3.91
CA LYS A 135 -9.48 14.06 4.98
C LYS A 135 -10.34 13.39 6.05
N ASN A 136 -11.20 12.44 5.64
CA ASN A 136 -12.02 11.68 6.59
C ASN A 136 -11.20 10.81 7.55
N ILE A 137 -9.99 10.44 7.15
CA ILE A 137 -9.06 9.67 7.99
C ILE A 137 -8.24 10.63 8.88
N ALA A 138 -7.68 11.68 8.27
CA ALA A 138 -6.92 12.69 8.96
C ALA A 138 -6.81 13.98 8.12
N GLU A 139 -7.08 15.13 8.72
CA GLU A 139 -6.84 16.44 8.06
C GLU A 139 -5.36 16.75 7.95
N VAL A 140 -4.59 16.32 8.93
CA VAL A 140 -3.14 16.54 9.02
C VAL A 140 -2.44 15.23 9.35
N ILE A 141 -1.43 14.89 8.57
CA ILE A 141 -0.76 13.59 8.61
C ILE A 141 0.70 13.80 8.98
N PRO A 142 1.19 13.22 10.09
CA PRO A 142 2.60 13.30 10.44
C PRO A 142 3.43 12.38 9.55
N VAL A 143 4.33 12.96 8.75
CA VAL A 143 5.26 12.23 7.89
C VAL A 143 6.69 12.75 8.13
N ALA A 144 7.61 11.87 8.50
CA ALA A 144 9.03 12.19 8.71
C ALA A 144 9.28 13.42 9.61
N GLY A 145 8.42 13.60 10.63
CA GLY A 145 8.54 14.73 11.58
C GLY A 145 7.95 16.06 11.07
N LYS A 146 7.33 16.06 9.90
CA LYS A 146 6.55 17.18 9.35
C LYS A 146 5.07 16.87 9.40
N MET A 147 4.26 17.90 9.57
CA MET A 147 2.81 17.80 9.48
C MET A 147 2.40 18.16 8.04
N LEU A 148 1.82 17.22 7.33
CA LEU A 148 1.33 17.42 5.97
C LEU A 148 -0.19 17.52 5.95
N THR A 149 -0.72 18.41 5.13
CA THR A 149 -2.15 18.39 4.81
C THR A 149 -2.49 17.19 3.93
N ALA A 150 -3.76 16.80 3.85
CA ALA A 150 -4.22 15.72 2.97
C ALA A 150 -3.79 15.94 1.51
N SER A 151 -3.82 17.18 1.03
CA SER A 151 -3.39 17.52 -0.34
C SER A 151 -1.88 17.30 -0.53
N GLN A 152 -1.06 17.80 0.40
CA GLN A 152 0.39 17.60 0.36
C GLN A 152 0.76 16.11 0.47
N PHE A 153 0.04 15.37 1.32
CA PHE A 153 0.23 13.92 1.44
C PHE A 153 -0.08 13.20 0.12
N LEU A 154 -1.19 13.52 -0.53
CA LEU A 154 -1.57 12.95 -1.82
C LEU A 154 -0.56 13.28 -2.93
N GLN A 155 0.05 14.48 -2.90
CA GLN A 155 1.12 14.84 -3.84
C GLN A 155 2.34 13.93 -3.72
N HIS A 156 2.69 13.45 -2.51
CA HIS A 156 3.74 12.45 -2.32
C HIS A 156 3.46 11.13 -3.04
N PHE A 157 2.18 10.81 -3.28
CA PHE A 157 1.74 9.64 -4.04
C PHE A 157 1.41 9.97 -5.49
N LEU A 158 1.92 11.11 -5.99
CA LEU A 158 1.77 11.54 -7.39
C LEU A 158 0.32 11.82 -7.82
N PHE A 159 -0.55 12.11 -6.86
CA PHE A 159 -1.88 12.63 -7.17
C PHE A 159 -1.79 14.12 -7.48
N THR A 160 -1.95 14.47 -8.76
CA THR A 160 -2.04 15.87 -9.18
C THR A 160 -3.26 16.55 -8.55
N PRO A 161 -3.30 17.90 -8.42
CA PRO A 161 -4.46 18.60 -7.88
C PRO A 161 -5.78 18.22 -8.56
N GLU A 162 -5.77 18.02 -9.87
CA GLU A 162 -6.95 17.58 -10.65
C GLU A 162 -7.41 16.17 -10.22
N LYS A 163 -6.48 15.22 -10.07
CA LYS A 163 -6.78 13.86 -9.59
C LYS A 163 -7.26 13.86 -8.14
N GLN A 164 -6.74 14.74 -7.30
CA GLN A 164 -7.18 14.87 -5.91
C GLN A 164 -8.65 15.28 -5.80
N HIS A 165 -9.11 16.13 -6.71
CA HIS A 165 -10.49 16.63 -6.76
C HIS A 165 -11.40 15.77 -7.65
N SER A 166 -10.89 14.72 -8.30
CA SER A 166 -11.72 13.78 -9.04
C SER A 166 -12.42 12.81 -8.09
N TYR A 167 -13.54 12.22 -8.55
CA TYR A 167 -14.24 11.18 -7.81
C TYR A 167 -13.47 9.86 -7.85
N VAL A 168 -13.61 9.07 -6.78
CA VAL A 168 -12.92 7.77 -6.64
C VAL A 168 -13.26 6.83 -7.80
N TYR A 169 -14.52 6.77 -8.25
CA TYR A 169 -14.92 5.92 -9.38
C TYR A 169 -14.24 6.25 -10.72
N LYS A 170 -13.59 7.42 -10.82
CA LYS A 170 -12.84 7.82 -12.03
C LYS A 170 -11.37 7.40 -11.99
N LEU A 171 -10.92 6.80 -10.89
CA LEU A 171 -9.58 6.25 -10.78
C LEU A 171 -9.59 4.85 -11.38
N SER A 172 -8.75 4.62 -12.37
CA SER A 172 -8.47 3.29 -12.94
C SER A 172 -7.34 2.60 -12.21
#